data_a69b9a769be08ca35a08592bb933653c
#
_entry.id   a69b9a769be08ca35a08592bb933653c
#
_cell.length_a   1.000
_cell.length_b   1.000
_cell.length_c   1.000
_cell.angle_alpha   90.00
_cell.angle_beta   90.00
_cell.angle_gamma   90.00
#
_symmetry.space_group_name_H-M   'P 1'
#
loop_
_entity.id
_entity.type
_entity.pdbx_description
1 polymer ?
#
loop_
_entity_poly.entity_id
_entity_poly.type
_entity_poly.pdbx_seq_one_letter_code
_entity_poly.pdbx_strand_id
1 'polypeptide(L)'
;VPHKTIEASSLGLNETMVSAAILDVIDTLMRAGFKAYIVGGGVRDLLLGLRPKDFDAVTNATPAQIRDVFGKRSRIIGRRFELAHVYSGREMIEVATFRAPPRNNSATASGMITRDNNWGTIQQDYVRRDFTINAMYYQPREGVVLDFTHAVEDIKNKMLTLQGNPTVRFEEDPVRMLRTLRFAAKLEFEINSNITKILSPALTQLLLEVSPHRIYDETQKMFTGGHLAPLLPLLVQYHVWNRLFIDVSPNLTPLIKKAAENTDNRIAVGKSINPAFFYAVLLWEPFLARVKELIATGAPHSIAWTQAGLDVLRRQSKHTAIPRFSEMFIREVWELQPRLEQPKSRQVPALAAHPRFRAGFDFLLMREQTGDKTVGTMGQWWHDYQNLSNDQRERAIADLNRLQQRLQRQRKTNDQDAEPVAPLTAVISEVGNEVVGTAQATTLDLTTTKSKRTRTRKTKNASNEQALDALEAQVHANAVFDQTASNNAPAEIEHIQLLPSDDPAMIHANLRAKRRSPNNRNDRHSDSGGETDRRSIAPRRRQARSKPLQVEPTVALTEVPQQEVAS
;
A
#
# COMPACT_ATOMS: atom_id res chain seq x y z
N VAL A 1 -32.87 -5.17 20.31
CA VAL A 1 -33.03 -6.16 19.25
C VAL A 1 -32.67 -7.51 19.86
N PRO A 2 -33.52 -8.52 19.75
CA PRO A 2 -33.19 -9.86 20.23
C PRO A 2 -31.97 -10.37 19.45
N HIS A 3 -30.94 -10.78 20.17
CA HIS A 3 -29.79 -11.46 19.58
C HIS A 3 -29.94 -12.96 19.75
N LYS A 4 -29.34 -13.72 18.86
CA LYS A 4 -29.26 -15.16 18.98
C LYS A 4 -28.00 -15.52 19.79
N THR A 5 -28.17 -16.06 20.98
CA THR A 5 -27.08 -16.69 21.71
C THR A 5 -26.97 -18.13 21.24
N ILE A 6 -25.80 -18.50 20.71
CA ILE A 6 -25.56 -19.81 20.11
C ILE A 6 -24.44 -20.47 20.91
N GLU A 7 -24.63 -21.73 21.30
CA GLU A 7 -23.54 -22.51 21.90
C GLU A 7 -22.38 -22.68 20.91
N ALA A 8 -21.19 -22.31 21.33
CA ALA A 8 -19.99 -22.34 20.50
C ALA A 8 -19.69 -23.77 20.01
N SER A 9 -19.92 -24.78 20.84
CA SER A 9 -19.79 -26.20 20.50
C SER A 9 -20.68 -26.62 19.34
N SER A 10 -21.90 -26.08 19.23
CA SER A 10 -22.82 -26.34 18.12
C SER A 10 -22.34 -25.78 16.79
N LEU A 11 -21.42 -24.83 16.85
CA LEU A 11 -20.73 -24.24 15.69
C LEU A 11 -19.33 -24.84 15.45
N GLY A 12 -18.95 -25.87 16.20
CA GLY A 12 -17.63 -26.50 16.14
C GLY A 12 -16.51 -25.68 16.78
N LEU A 13 -16.86 -24.65 17.57
CA LEU A 13 -15.88 -23.78 18.24
C LEU A 13 -15.61 -24.25 19.67
N ASN A 14 -14.38 -24.13 20.10
CA ASN A 14 -13.96 -24.34 21.49
C ASN A 14 -12.77 -23.43 21.84
N GLU A 15 -12.48 -23.28 23.13
CA GLU A 15 -11.43 -22.39 23.62
C GLU A 15 -10.01 -22.77 23.20
N THR A 16 -9.77 -24.04 22.83
CA THR A 16 -8.43 -24.49 22.40
C THR A 16 -8.07 -23.99 21.00
N MET A 17 -9.05 -23.46 20.25
CA MET A 17 -8.84 -22.89 18.92
C MET A 17 -8.32 -21.45 18.94
N VAL A 18 -8.32 -20.82 20.11
CA VAL A 18 -7.87 -19.43 20.29
C VAL A 18 -6.53 -19.40 21.04
N SER A 19 -5.77 -18.30 20.87
CA SER A 19 -4.44 -18.21 21.51
C SER A 19 -4.58 -17.99 23.03
N ALA A 20 -3.59 -18.48 23.78
CA ALA A 20 -3.51 -18.25 25.22
C ALA A 20 -3.45 -16.74 25.57
N ALA A 21 -2.92 -15.93 24.68
CA ALA A 21 -2.82 -14.49 24.87
C ALA A 21 -4.19 -13.79 24.87
N ILE A 22 -5.07 -14.14 23.93
CA ILE A 22 -6.42 -13.56 23.89
C ILE A 22 -7.25 -14.05 25.10
N LEU A 23 -7.07 -15.30 25.54
CA LEU A 23 -7.72 -15.81 26.75
C LEU A 23 -7.26 -15.06 28.00
N ASP A 24 -5.95 -14.80 28.18
CA ASP A 24 -5.43 -13.99 29.29
C ASP A 24 -6.02 -12.57 29.29
N VAL A 25 -6.14 -11.95 28.11
CA VAL A 25 -6.73 -10.61 28.00
C VAL A 25 -8.21 -10.62 28.39
N ILE A 26 -9.00 -11.58 27.90
CA ILE A 26 -10.42 -11.72 28.23
C ILE A 26 -10.60 -11.98 29.74
N ASP A 27 -9.87 -12.95 30.31
CA ASP A 27 -9.93 -13.30 31.73
C ASP A 27 -9.55 -12.11 32.63
N THR A 28 -8.56 -11.33 32.22
CA THR A 28 -8.11 -10.17 33.00
C THR A 28 -9.17 -9.07 33.01
N LEU A 29 -9.83 -8.80 31.87
CA LEU A 29 -10.95 -7.85 31.79
C LEU A 29 -12.16 -8.34 32.61
N MET A 30 -12.52 -9.63 32.50
CA MET A 30 -13.64 -10.20 33.23
C MET A 30 -13.41 -10.17 34.74
N ARG A 31 -12.21 -10.52 35.21
CA ARG A 31 -11.86 -10.41 36.65
C ARG A 31 -11.91 -8.98 37.16
N ALA A 32 -11.69 -7.98 36.31
CA ALA A 32 -11.84 -6.56 36.61
C ALA A 32 -13.32 -6.08 36.53
N GLY A 33 -14.29 -6.99 36.28
CA GLY A 33 -15.72 -6.69 36.21
C GLY A 33 -16.21 -6.19 34.86
N PHE A 34 -15.42 -6.26 33.82
CA PHE A 34 -15.79 -5.84 32.48
C PHE A 34 -16.24 -7.03 31.61
N LYS A 35 -17.16 -6.78 30.69
CA LYS A 35 -17.50 -7.74 29.63
C LYS A 35 -16.40 -7.70 28.56
N ALA A 36 -15.99 -8.88 28.06
CA ALA A 36 -14.99 -9.00 27.02
C ALA A 36 -15.32 -10.15 26.07
N TYR A 37 -15.10 -9.93 24.77
CA TYR A 37 -15.41 -10.89 23.71
C TYR A 37 -14.31 -10.84 22.65
N ILE A 38 -14.08 -11.98 21.98
CA ILE A 38 -13.38 -12.02 20.69
C ILE A 38 -14.36 -11.55 19.62
N VAL A 39 -13.89 -10.81 18.62
CA VAL A 39 -14.76 -10.19 17.62
C VAL A 39 -14.10 -10.13 16.23
N GLY A 40 -14.90 -9.87 15.22
CA GLY A 40 -14.40 -9.56 13.89
C GLY A 40 -13.89 -10.75 13.09
N GLY A 41 -12.76 -10.53 12.40
CA GLY A 41 -12.19 -11.52 11.49
C GLY A 41 -11.80 -12.84 12.14
N GLY A 42 -11.35 -12.82 13.38
CA GLY A 42 -10.98 -14.01 14.13
C GLY A 42 -12.14 -15.00 14.30
N VAL A 43 -13.31 -14.51 14.70
CA VAL A 43 -14.51 -15.36 14.87
C VAL A 43 -14.98 -15.91 13.53
N ARG A 44 -15.04 -15.06 12.50
CA ARG A 44 -15.39 -15.49 11.14
C ARG A 44 -14.46 -16.58 10.63
N ASP A 45 -13.15 -16.37 10.75
CA ASP A 45 -12.16 -17.30 10.21
C ASP A 45 -12.22 -18.65 10.94
N LEU A 46 -12.46 -18.66 12.26
CA LEU A 46 -12.72 -19.91 13.01
C LEU A 46 -13.95 -20.64 12.49
N LEU A 47 -15.07 -19.94 12.24
CA LEU A 47 -16.31 -20.54 11.70
C LEU A 47 -16.13 -21.09 10.28
N LEU A 48 -15.20 -20.56 9.52
CA LEU A 48 -14.80 -21.06 8.19
C LEU A 48 -13.81 -22.23 8.28
N GLY A 49 -13.43 -22.68 9.48
CA GLY A 49 -12.41 -23.71 9.66
C GLY A 49 -10.99 -23.25 9.34
N LEU A 50 -10.79 -21.92 9.23
CA LEU A 50 -9.49 -21.31 8.98
C LEU A 50 -8.77 -21.03 10.31
N ARG A 51 -7.45 -20.96 10.27
CA ARG A 51 -6.65 -20.52 11.41
C ARG A 51 -6.50 -19.00 11.36
N PRO A 52 -7.11 -18.24 12.29
CA PRO A 52 -6.95 -16.79 12.33
C PRO A 52 -5.49 -16.40 12.52
N LYS A 53 -5.08 -15.34 11.83
CA LYS A 53 -3.76 -14.77 12.00
C LYS A 53 -3.64 -14.01 13.31
N ASP A 54 -4.66 -13.21 13.63
CA ASP A 54 -4.73 -12.34 14.80
C ASP A 54 -6.12 -12.44 15.42
N PHE A 55 -6.22 -12.22 16.73
CA PHE A 55 -7.48 -12.11 17.46
C PHE A 55 -7.64 -10.70 18.01
N ASP A 56 -8.82 -10.12 17.80
CA ASP A 56 -9.22 -8.83 18.34
C ASP A 56 -10.20 -9.04 19.51
N ALA A 57 -10.02 -8.28 20.58
CA ALA A 57 -10.96 -8.22 21.68
C ALA A 57 -11.79 -6.95 21.65
N VAL A 58 -13.00 -7.03 22.20
CA VAL A 58 -13.86 -5.88 22.44
C VAL A 58 -14.45 -5.95 23.84
N THR A 59 -14.60 -4.80 24.52
CA THR A 59 -15.03 -4.71 25.91
C THR A 59 -15.90 -3.48 26.14
N ASN A 60 -16.63 -3.46 27.26
CA ASN A 60 -17.29 -2.24 27.77
C ASN A 60 -16.35 -1.35 28.60
N ALA A 61 -15.11 -1.77 28.85
CA ALA A 61 -14.09 -0.91 29.45
C ALA A 61 -13.66 0.19 28.49
N THR A 62 -13.56 1.42 28.95
CA THR A 62 -12.99 2.55 28.19
C THR A 62 -11.48 2.37 28.02
N PRO A 63 -10.84 3.04 27.05
CA PRO A 63 -9.37 2.97 26.90
C PRO A 63 -8.61 3.32 28.16
N ALA A 64 -9.08 4.28 28.95
CA ALA A 64 -8.48 4.63 30.24
C ALA A 64 -8.57 3.48 31.24
N GLN A 65 -9.75 2.84 31.35
CA GLN A 65 -9.96 1.67 32.23
C GLN A 65 -9.13 0.46 31.77
N ILE A 66 -9.01 0.22 30.45
CA ILE A 66 -8.12 -0.83 29.92
C ILE A 66 -6.66 -0.56 30.34
N ARG A 67 -6.22 0.69 30.25
CA ARG A 67 -4.88 1.07 30.73
C ARG A 67 -4.71 0.86 32.23
N ASP A 68 -5.73 1.15 33.03
CA ASP A 68 -5.68 0.97 34.50
C ASP A 68 -5.61 -0.53 34.84
N VAL A 69 -6.37 -1.40 34.14
CA VAL A 69 -6.38 -2.85 34.33
C VAL A 69 -5.04 -3.50 33.92
N PHE A 70 -4.48 -3.13 32.78
CA PHE A 70 -3.29 -3.79 32.23
C PHE A 70 -1.97 -3.06 32.57
N GLY A 71 -2.02 -1.80 33.01
CA GLY A 71 -0.85 -1.01 33.37
C GLY A 71 0.18 -0.95 32.24
N LYS A 72 1.42 -1.32 32.55
CA LYS A 72 2.55 -1.32 31.60
C LYS A 72 2.40 -2.31 30.42
N ARG A 73 1.47 -3.26 30.52
CA ARG A 73 1.17 -4.19 29.44
C ARG A 73 0.28 -3.57 28.35
N SER A 74 -0.22 -2.35 28.52
CA SER A 74 -1.11 -1.71 27.56
C SER A 74 -0.58 -0.38 27.04
N ARG A 75 -0.93 -0.07 25.78
CA ARG A 75 -0.66 1.21 25.14
C ARG A 75 -1.87 1.65 24.34
N ILE A 76 -2.40 2.84 24.64
CA ILE A 76 -3.49 3.42 23.86
C ILE A 76 -2.94 4.01 22.56
N ILE A 77 -3.55 3.64 21.44
CA ILE A 77 -3.19 4.11 20.10
C ILE A 77 -4.42 4.65 19.35
N GLY A 78 -4.16 5.40 18.30
CA GLY A 78 -5.19 5.98 17.44
C GLY A 78 -5.72 7.33 17.95
N ARG A 79 -5.92 8.28 17.02
CA ARG A 79 -6.57 9.58 17.30
C ARG A 79 -8.03 9.60 16.85
N ARG A 80 -8.30 8.96 15.71
CA ARG A 80 -9.65 8.87 15.12
C ARG A 80 -10.45 7.73 15.76
N PHE A 81 -9.78 6.62 16.00
CA PHE A 81 -10.32 5.39 16.58
C PHE A 81 -9.36 4.94 17.68
N GLU A 82 -9.66 5.34 18.91
CA GLU A 82 -8.83 4.92 20.03
C GLU A 82 -9.06 3.44 20.34
N LEU A 83 -7.97 2.70 20.47
CA LEU A 83 -7.96 1.31 20.92
C LEU A 83 -6.71 1.06 21.76
N ALA A 84 -6.70 -0.05 22.49
CA ALA A 84 -5.57 -0.44 23.31
C ALA A 84 -4.82 -1.62 22.65
N HIS A 85 -3.52 -1.51 22.51
CA HIS A 85 -2.62 -2.64 22.31
C HIS A 85 -2.28 -3.23 23.66
N VAL A 86 -2.67 -4.46 23.91
CA VAL A 86 -2.39 -5.18 25.15
C VAL A 86 -1.42 -6.33 24.85
N TYR A 87 -0.32 -6.36 25.60
CA TYR A 87 0.73 -7.36 25.40
C TYR A 87 0.54 -8.51 26.39
N SER A 88 0.39 -9.74 25.88
CA SER A 88 0.39 -10.97 26.66
C SER A 88 1.47 -11.91 26.12
N GLY A 89 2.52 -12.11 26.91
CA GLY A 89 3.71 -12.83 26.47
C GLY A 89 4.39 -12.15 25.28
N ARG A 90 4.39 -12.81 24.12
CA ARG A 90 4.96 -12.29 22.87
C ARG A 90 3.92 -11.77 21.89
N GLU A 91 2.65 -11.96 22.19
CA GLU A 91 1.53 -11.55 21.35
C GLU A 91 1.02 -10.18 21.77
N MET A 92 0.57 -9.41 20.80
CA MET A 92 -0.09 -8.14 20.98
C MET A 92 -1.55 -8.31 20.54
N ILE A 93 -2.48 -8.03 21.47
CA ILE A 93 -3.91 -8.11 21.25
C ILE A 93 -4.48 -6.70 21.12
N GLU A 94 -5.21 -6.44 20.05
CA GLU A 94 -5.97 -5.21 19.90
C GLU A 94 -7.26 -5.31 20.72
N VAL A 95 -7.44 -4.37 21.67
CA VAL A 95 -8.63 -4.31 22.53
C VAL A 95 -9.37 -3.01 22.25
N ALA A 96 -10.55 -3.12 21.67
CA ALA A 96 -11.44 -2.01 21.39
C ALA A 96 -12.51 -1.86 22.47
N THR A 97 -12.98 -0.64 22.71
CA THR A 97 -14.17 -0.37 23.52
C THR A 97 -15.41 -0.43 22.64
N PHE A 98 -16.54 -0.95 23.15
CA PHE A 98 -17.83 -0.84 22.46
C PHE A 98 -18.12 0.62 22.09
N ARG A 99 -18.56 0.85 20.87
CA ARG A 99 -18.79 2.19 20.34
C ARG A 99 -20.26 2.44 20.07
N ALA A 100 -20.73 3.62 20.45
CA ALA A 100 -22.02 4.15 20.04
C ALA A 100 -21.97 4.71 18.60
N PRO A 101 -23.12 4.91 17.95
CA PRO A 101 -23.19 5.64 16.69
C PRO A 101 -22.52 7.01 16.77
N PRO A 102 -21.92 7.49 15.67
CA PRO A 102 -21.27 8.80 15.64
C PRO A 102 -22.30 9.91 15.90
N ARG A 103 -21.85 10.98 16.56
CA ARG A 103 -22.68 12.19 16.76
C ARG A 103 -22.66 13.02 15.48
N ASN A 104 -23.75 13.79 15.23
CA ASN A 104 -23.93 14.59 14.01
C ASN A 104 -22.77 15.55 13.66
N ASN A 105 -21.96 15.96 14.64
CA ASN A 105 -20.81 16.85 14.44
C ASN A 105 -19.50 16.11 14.04
N SER A 106 -19.57 14.81 13.83
CA SER A 106 -18.40 13.95 13.54
C SER A 106 -18.25 13.59 12.05
N ALA A 107 -19.11 14.13 11.18
CA ALA A 107 -19.10 13.84 9.75
C ALA A 107 -18.72 15.07 8.90
N THR A 108 -18.23 14.82 7.68
CA THR A 108 -18.05 15.82 6.63
C THR A 108 -19.41 16.20 6.02
N ALA A 109 -19.44 17.21 5.14
CA ALA A 109 -20.62 17.59 4.38
C ALA A 109 -21.18 16.45 3.49
N SER A 110 -20.33 15.52 3.06
CA SER A 110 -20.67 14.30 2.32
C SER A 110 -21.08 13.11 3.19
N GLY A 111 -21.16 13.29 4.53
CA GLY A 111 -21.56 12.23 5.46
C GLY A 111 -20.40 11.35 5.99
N MET A 112 -19.16 11.54 5.51
CA MET A 112 -18.01 10.73 5.95
C MET A 112 -17.65 11.00 7.41
N ILE A 113 -17.59 9.95 8.24
CA ILE A 113 -17.24 10.04 9.67
C ILE A 113 -15.76 10.36 9.84
N THR A 114 -15.44 11.45 10.56
CA THR A 114 -14.07 11.91 10.81
C THR A 114 -13.56 11.56 12.21
N ARG A 115 -14.43 11.41 13.20
CA ARG A 115 -14.10 10.99 14.58
C ARG A 115 -15.16 10.01 15.08
N ASP A 116 -14.71 9.01 15.86
CA ASP A 116 -15.58 7.91 16.27
C ASP A 116 -15.15 7.32 17.63
N ASN A 117 -14.91 8.17 18.62
CA ASN A 117 -14.56 7.79 19.98
C ASN A 117 -15.76 7.96 20.95
N ASN A 118 -16.96 7.61 20.48
CA ASN A 118 -18.14 7.55 21.33
C ASN A 118 -18.30 6.13 21.89
N TRP A 119 -18.20 5.99 23.20
CA TRP A 119 -18.34 4.69 23.87
C TRP A 119 -19.80 4.33 24.01
N GLY A 120 -20.13 3.05 23.88
CA GLY A 120 -21.49 2.56 23.86
C GLY A 120 -21.68 1.17 24.44
N THR A 121 -22.80 0.55 24.08
CA THR A 121 -23.14 -0.81 24.43
C THR A 121 -22.84 -1.77 23.29
N ILE A 122 -22.84 -3.08 23.57
CA ILE A 122 -22.67 -4.10 22.53
C ILE A 122 -23.74 -3.97 21.42
N GLN A 123 -24.98 -3.58 21.81
CA GLN A 123 -26.10 -3.35 20.89
C GLN A 123 -25.85 -2.16 19.95
N GLN A 124 -25.07 -1.19 20.36
CA GLN A 124 -24.68 -0.07 19.53
C GLN A 124 -23.46 -0.39 18.69
N ASP A 125 -22.54 -1.22 19.21
CA ASP A 125 -21.30 -1.57 18.52
C ASP A 125 -21.55 -2.45 17.29
N TYR A 126 -22.42 -3.48 17.37
CA TYR A 126 -22.65 -4.35 16.22
C TYR A 126 -23.27 -3.60 15.03
N VAL A 127 -24.16 -2.64 15.25
CA VAL A 127 -24.85 -1.88 14.20
C VAL A 127 -23.87 -1.11 13.31
N ARG A 128 -22.76 -0.66 13.88
CA ARG A 128 -21.76 0.17 13.17
C ARG A 128 -20.62 -0.63 12.52
N ARG A 129 -20.55 -1.94 12.75
CA ARG A 129 -19.57 -2.80 12.06
C ARG A 129 -19.86 -2.83 10.56
N ASP A 130 -18.85 -3.21 9.77
CA ASP A 130 -18.97 -3.19 8.31
C ASP A 130 -19.88 -4.30 7.78
N PHE A 131 -19.51 -5.56 7.99
CA PHE A 131 -20.24 -6.72 7.47
C PHE A 131 -20.82 -7.56 8.60
N THR A 132 -21.95 -8.21 8.32
CA THR A 132 -22.59 -9.15 9.24
C THR A 132 -21.61 -10.19 9.74
N ILE A 133 -20.84 -10.80 8.82
CA ILE A 133 -19.86 -11.84 9.11
C ILE A 133 -18.70 -11.40 10.03
N ASN A 134 -18.53 -10.09 10.24
CA ASN A 134 -17.54 -9.50 11.17
C ASN A 134 -18.21 -8.94 12.44
N ALA A 135 -19.53 -9.16 12.63
CA ALA A 135 -20.30 -8.59 13.72
C ALA A 135 -20.76 -9.65 14.76
N MET A 136 -20.03 -10.73 14.86
CA MET A 136 -20.21 -11.77 15.88
C MET A 136 -19.27 -11.53 17.06
N TYR A 137 -19.73 -11.92 18.27
CA TYR A 137 -19.00 -11.78 19.53
C TYR A 137 -18.89 -13.14 20.19
N TYR A 138 -17.66 -13.67 20.26
CA TYR A 138 -17.39 -14.98 20.87
C TYR A 138 -16.84 -14.81 22.29
N GLN A 139 -17.50 -15.42 23.26
CA GLN A 139 -17.02 -15.53 24.64
C GLN A 139 -16.55 -16.97 24.88
N PRO A 140 -15.23 -17.24 24.83
CA PRO A 140 -14.72 -18.60 24.90
C PRO A 140 -14.93 -19.27 26.27
N ARG A 141 -14.93 -18.52 27.39
CA ARG A 141 -15.10 -19.08 28.73
C ARG A 141 -16.55 -19.48 29.03
N GLU A 142 -17.49 -18.75 28.46
CA GLU A 142 -18.92 -19.08 28.56
C GLU A 142 -19.36 -20.06 27.47
N GLY A 143 -18.48 -20.29 26.46
CA GLY A 143 -18.77 -21.18 25.34
C GLY A 143 -19.90 -20.67 24.44
N VAL A 144 -20.07 -19.33 24.28
CA VAL A 144 -21.19 -18.75 23.54
C VAL A 144 -20.76 -17.78 22.47
N VAL A 145 -21.49 -17.76 21.35
CA VAL A 145 -21.40 -16.76 20.28
C VAL A 145 -22.68 -15.94 20.26
N LEU A 146 -22.53 -14.61 20.32
CA LEU A 146 -23.65 -13.68 20.17
C LEU A 146 -23.73 -13.24 18.72
N ASP A 147 -24.81 -13.57 18.04
CA ASP A 147 -25.11 -13.18 16.66
C ASP A 147 -26.34 -12.25 16.64
N PHE A 148 -26.10 -10.98 16.32
CA PHE A 148 -27.14 -9.95 16.23
C PHE A 148 -27.64 -9.75 14.79
N THR A 149 -27.04 -10.41 13.80
CA THR A 149 -27.13 -10.01 12.39
C THR A 149 -27.39 -11.15 11.42
N HIS A 150 -27.64 -12.37 11.92
CA HIS A 150 -27.68 -13.60 11.13
C HIS A 150 -26.36 -13.93 10.40
N ALA A 151 -25.23 -13.52 11.00
CA ALA A 151 -23.88 -13.71 10.43
C ALA A 151 -23.53 -15.18 10.20
N VAL A 152 -23.96 -16.07 11.09
CA VAL A 152 -23.75 -17.53 10.94
C VAL A 152 -24.43 -18.06 9.68
N GLU A 153 -25.62 -17.54 9.35
CA GLU A 153 -26.36 -17.91 8.14
C GLU A 153 -25.66 -17.36 6.88
N ASP A 154 -25.21 -16.10 6.92
CA ASP A 154 -24.44 -15.49 5.83
C ASP A 154 -23.14 -16.26 5.55
N ILE A 155 -22.43 -16.73 6.59
CA ILE A 155 -21.25 -17.58 6.44
C ILE A 155 -21.60 -18.92 5.76
N LYS A 156 -22.67 -19.58 6.22
CA LYS A 156 -23.12 -20.86 5.63
C LYS A 156 -23.50 -20.71 4.16
N ASN A 157 -24.15 -19.60 3.81
CA ASN A 157 -24.59 -19.29 2.45
C ASN A 157 -23.49 -18.64 1.61
N LYS A 158 -22.29 -18.44 2.15
CA LYS A 158 -21.19 -17.70 1.52
C LYS A 158 -21.61 -16.32 1.00
N MET A 159 -22.42 -15.61 1.76
CA MET A 159 -22.98 -14.30 1.41
C MET A 159 -22.24 -13.18 2.14
N LEU A 160 -21.86 -12.15 1.41
CA LEU A 160 -21.27 -10.94 1.96
C LEU A 160 -22.32 -9.84 2.06
N THR A 161 -22.81 -9.61 3.27
CA THR A 161 -23.86 -8.63 3.57
C THR A 161 -23.30 -7.47 4.39
N LEU A 162 -23.56 -6.24 3.94
CA LEU A 162 -23.20 -5.02 4.66
C LEU A 162 -24.22 -4.76 5.78
N GLN A 163 -23.75 -4.38 6.95
CA GLN A 163 -24.62 -4.07 8.08
C GLN A 163 -25.38 -2.75 7.84
N GLY A 164 -26.73 -2.79 7.90
CA GLY A 164 -27.59 -1.62 7.69
C GLY A 164 -27.86 -1.29 6.21
N ASN A 165 -28.25 -0.04 5.93
CA ASN A 165 -28.50 0.42 4.56
C ASN A 165 -27.19 0.63 3.80
N PRO A 166 -26.92 -0.08 2.70
CA PRO A 166 -25.63 -0.01 2.01
C PRO A 166 -25.29 1.39 1.50
N THR A 167 -26.25 2.18 1.01
CA THR A 167 -25.99 3.54 0.52
C THR A 167 -25.46 4.41 1.65
N VAL A 168 -26.16 4.46 2.76
CA VAL A 168 -25.75 5.24 3.95
C VAL A 168 -24.38 4.78 4.46
N ARG A 169 -24.15 3.46 4.47
CA ARG A 169 -22.89 2.88 4.96
C ARG A 169 -21.70 3.22 4.07
N PHE A 170 -21.89 3.34 2.76
CA PHE A 170 -20.84 3.78 1.83
C PHE A 170 -20.59 5.28 1.90
N GLU A 171 -21.62 6.09 2.15
CA GLU A 171 -21.48 7.52 2.41
C GLU A 171 -20.69 7.79 3.71
N GLU A 172 -21.01 7.07 4.79
CA GLU A 172 -20.27 7.16 6.06
C GLU A 172 -18.78 6.80 5.93
N ASP A 173 -18.47 5.77 5.15
CA ASP A 173 -17.10 5.33 4.90
C ASP A 173 -16.96 4.64 3.53
N PRO A 174 -16.58 5.40 2.49
CA PRO A 174 -16.44 4.87 1.14
C PRO A 174 -15.43 3.73 0.99
N VAL A 175 -14.44 3.63 1.91
CA VAL A 175 -13.48 2.50 1.91
C VAL A 175 -14.18 1.16 2.07
N ARG A 176 -15.39 1.12 2.61
CA ARG A 176 -16.19 -0.11 2.67
C ARG A 176 -16.47 -0.71 1.30
N MET A 177 -16.54 0.09 0.22
CA MET A 177 -16.63 -0.43 -1.16
C MET A 177 -15.41 -1.29 -1.50
N LEU A 178 -14.21 -0.80 -1.21
CA LEU A 178 -12.97 -1.55 -1.42
C LEU A 178 -12.92 -2.82 -0.58
N ARG A 179 -13.33 -2.71 0.69
CA ARG A 179 -13.41 -3.85 1.62
C ARG A 179 -14.41 -4.89 1.16
N THR A 180 -15.56 -4.47 0.59
CA THR A 180 -16.56 -5.38 0.01
C THR A 180 -15.92 -6.26 -1.07
N LEU A 181 -15.27 -5.65 -2.06
CA LEU A 181 -14.66 -6.39 -3.16
C LEU A 181 -13.50 -7.28 -2.68
N ARG A 182 -12.70 -6.76 -1.75
CA ARG A 182 -11.59 -7.53 -1.18
C ARG A 182 -12.07 -8.75 -0.37
N PHE A 183 -13.11 -8.60 0.44
CA PHE A 183 -13.65 -9.74 1.19
C PHE A 183 -14.37 -10.74 0.29
N ALA A 184 -15.09 -10.28 -0.74
CA ALA A 184 -15.70 -11.16 -1.72
C ALA A 184 -14.63 -12.04 -2.40
N ALA A 185 -13.53 -11.43 -2.87
CA ALA A 185 -12.42 -12.16 -3.46
C ALA A 185 -11.71 -13.09 -2.46
N LYS A 186 -11.42 -12.59 -1.24
CA LYS A 186 -10.69 -13.34 -0.21
C LYS A 186 -11.46 -14.57 0.29
N LEU A 187 -12.75 -14.44 0.48
CA LEU A 187 -13.58 -15.47 1.11
C LEU A 187 -14.33 -16.32 0.07
N GLU A 188 -14.26 -15.94 -1.22
CA GLU A 188 -15.05 -16.53 -2.29
C GLU A 188 -16.56 -16.46 -2.00
N PHE A 189 -16.98 -15.30 -1.45
CA PHE A 189 -18.36 -15.03 -1.07
C PHE A 189 -19.05 -14.20 -2.15
N GLU A 190 -20.31 -14.51 -2.39
CA GLU A 190 -21.19 -13.71 -3.24
C GLU A 190 -21.54 -12.38 -2.54
N ILE A 191 -21.48 -11.29 -3.28
CA ILE A 191 -21.89 -9.97 -2.75
C ILE A 191 -23.40 -9.86 -2.80
N ASN A 192 -24.02 -9.55 -1.65
CA ASN A 192 -25.47 -9.39 -1.54
C ASN A 192 -25.99 -8.41 -2.60
N SER A 193 -27.13 -8.77 -3.21
CA SER A 193 -27.75 -8.01 -4.30
C SER A 193 -28.09 -6.55 -3.94
N ASN A 194 -28.35 -6.27 -2.66
CA ASN A 194 -28.58 -4.89 -2.17
C ASN A 194 -27.33 -4.01 -2.32
N ILE A 195 -26.14 -4.60 -2.29
CA ILE A 195 -24.88 -3.91 -2.50
C ILE A 195 -24.60 -3.77 -4.01
N THR A 196 -24.72 -4.86 -4.75
CA THR A 196 -24.36 -4.86 -6.20
C THR A 196 -25.22 -3.91 -7.00
N LYS A 197 -26.51 -3.74 -6.64
CA LYS A 197 -27.45 -2.82 -7.31
C LYS A 197 -27.08 -1.35 -7.19
N ILE A 198 -26.36 -0.96 -6.14
CA ILE A 198 -26.02 0.45 -5.89
C ILE A 198 -24.57 0.80 -6.27
N LEU A 199 -23.70 -0.20 -6.42
CA LEU A 199 -22.32 0.02 -6.86
C LEU A 199 -22.31 0.52 -8.32
N SER A 200 -22.25 1.83 -8.46
CA SER A 200 -22.33 2.54 -9.75
C SER A 200 -21.14 3.50 -9.91
N PRO A 201 -20.86 3.96 -11.14
CA PRO A 201 -19.84 4.99 -11.35
C PRO A 201 -20.06 6.26 -10.51
N ALA A 202 -21.32 6.64 -10.25
CA ALA A 202 -21.65 7.79 -9.41
C ALA A 202 -21.29 7.55 -7.94
N LEU A 203 -21.66 6.42 -7.37
CA LEU A 203 -21.38 6.12 -5.97
C LEU A 203 -19.87 5.98 -5.71
N THR A 204 -19.13 5.35 -6.64
CA THR A 204 -17.68 5.19 -6.49
C THR A 204 -16.89 6.50 -6.54
N GLN A 205 -17.51 7.63 -6.95
CA GLN A 205 -16.92 8.97 -6.84
C GLN A 205 -16.54 9.31 -5.39
N LEU A 206 -17.29 8.82 -4.40
CA LEU A 206 -17.01 9.06 -2.98
C LEU A 206 -15.61 8.58 -2.56
N LEU A 207 -15.01 7.63 -3.29
CA LEU A 207 -13.63 7.19 -3.03
C LEU A 207 -12.60 8.31 -3.24
N LEU A 208 -12.90 9.31 -4.08
CA LEU A 208 -12.02 10.45 -4.32
C LEU A 208 -11.98 11.42 -3.12
N GLU A 209 -12.95 11.36 -2.22
CA GLU A 209 -13.01 12.16 -0.98
C GLU A 209 -12.22 11.50 0.17
N VAL A 210 -11.87 10.23 0.01
CA VAL A 210 -11.08 9.51 1.01
C VAL A 210 -9.62 9.95 0.92
N SER A 211 -8.97 10.13 2.09
CA SER A 211 -7.56 10.49 2.10
C SER A 211 -6.71 9.45 1.36
N PRO A 212 -5.74 9.86 0.53
CA PRO A 212 -4.88 8.95 -0.24
C PRO A 212 -4.15 7.93 0.62
N HIS A 213 -3.84 8.25 1.88
CA HIS A 213 -3.22 7.30 2.81
C HIS A 213 -4.14 6.13 3.16
N ARG A 214 -5.44 6.40 3.41
CA ARG A 214 -6.41 5.32 3.69
C ARG A 214 -6.64 4.43 2.46
N ILE A 215 -6.66 5.03 1.27
CA ILE A 215 -6.72 4.25 0.01
C ILE A 215 -5.47 3.39 -0.12
N TYR A 216 -4.29 3.95 0.14
CA TYR A 216 -3.03 3.19 0.13
C TYR A 216 -3.05 2.03 1.12
N ASP A 217 -3.46 2.24 2.37
CA ASP A 217 -3.55 1.18 3.38
C ASP A 217 -4.46 0.03 2.93
N GLU A 218 -5.59 0.32 2.28
CA GLU A 218 -6.48 -0.72 1.79
C GLU A 218 -5.92 -1.41 0.54
N THR A 219 -5.25 -0.69 -0.37
CA THR A 219 -4.56 -1.31 -1.50
C THR A 219 -3.39 -2.21 -1.07
N GLN A 220 -2.68 -1.87 0.02
CA GLN A 220 -1.69 -2.77 0.60
C GLN A 220 -2.31 -4.10 1.03
N LYS A 221 -3.47 -4.06 1.71
CA LYS A 221 -4.21 -5.28 2.11
C LYS A 221 -4.70 -6.09 0.92
N MET A 222 -5.04 -5.43 -0.19
CA MET A 222 -5.40 -6.10 -1.45
C MET A 222 -4.19 -6.83 -2.04
N PHE A 223 -3.03 -6.17 -2.12
CA PHE A 223 -1.83 -6.72 -2.76
C PHE A 223 -1.14 -7.80 -1.92
N THR A 224 -1.33 -7.78 -0.60
CA THR A 224 -0.72 -8.75 0.33
C THR A 224 -1.68 -9.82 0.82
N GLY A 225 -2.92 -9.83 0.32
CA GLY A 225 -3.98 -10.72 0.80
C GLY A 225 -3.96 -12.14 0.24
N GLY A 226 -3.22 -12.39 -0.85
CA GLY A 226 -3.18 -13.69 -1.52
C GLY A 226 -4.42 -14.02 -2.36
N HIS A 227 -5.20 -13.01 -2.72
CA HIS A 227 -6.43 -13.12 -3.53
C HIS A 227 -6.53 -11.98 -4.55
N LEU A 228 -5.39 -11.56 -5.07
CA LEU A 228 -5.31 -10.41 -5.97
C LEU A 228 -5.88 -10.75 -7.36
N ALA A 229 -5.57 -11.93 -7.89
CA ALA A 229 -6.06 -12.36 -9.20
C ALA A 229 -7.61 -12.37 -9.27
N PRO A 230 -8.36 -12.98 -8.34
CA PRO A 230 -9.82 -12.90 -8.33
C PRO A 230 -10.37 -11.51 -7.98
N LEU A 231 -9.61 -10.64 -7.31
CA LEU A 231 -10.03 -9.29 -6.95
C LEU A 231 -10.03 -8.33 -8.14
N LEU A 232 -9.03 -8.41 -9.03
CA LEU A 232 -8.88 -7.44 -10.12
C LEU A 232 -10.13 -7.32 -11.02
N PRO A 233 -10.77 -8.42 -11.48
CA PRO A 233 -12.01 -8.33 -12.26
C PRO A 233 -13.14 -7.62 -11.52
N LEU A 234 -13.27 -7.82 -10.19
CA LEU A 234 -14.28 -7.15 -9.38
C LEU A 234 -14.06 -5.64 -9.30
N LEU A 235 -12.80 -5.18 -9.18
CA LEU A 235 -12.48 -3.76 -9.20
C LEU A 235 -12.91 -3.08 -10.52
N VAL A 236 -12.77 -3.78 -11.64
CA VAL A 236 -13.21 -3.29 -12.95
C VAL A 236 -14.73 -3.34 -13.07
N GLN A 237 -15.35 -4.48 -12.75
CA GLN A 237 -16.80 -4.72 -12.85
C GLN A 237 -17.60 -3.69 -12.05
N TYR A 238 -17.16 -3.34 -10.85
CA TYR A 238 -17.84 -2.41 -9.94
C TYR A 238 -17.30 -0.98 -10.00
N HIS A 239 -16.66 -0.60 -11.11
CA HIS A 239 -16.21 0.77 -11.42
C HIS A 239 -15.24 1.40 -10.42
N VAL A 240 -14.53 0.57 -9.66
CA VAL A 240 -13.57 1.02 -8.65
C VAL A 240 -12.17 1.22 -9.23
N TRP A 241 -11.83 0.49 -10.30
CA TRP A 241 -10.50 0.49 -10.92
C TRP A 241 -9.97 1.90 -11.19
N ASN A 242 -10.72 2.71 -11.92
CA ASN A 242 -10.30 4.06 -12.32
C ASN A 242 -10.30 5.08 -11.15
N ARG A 243 -10.80 4.68 -9.97
CA ARG A 243 -10.70 5.50 -8.74
C ARG A 243 -9.41 5.24 -7.98
N LEU A 244 -8.86 4.05 -8.15
CA LEU A 244 -7.61 3.64 -7.52
C LEU A 244 -6.38 3.90 -8.38
N PHE A 245 -6.47 3.60 -9.69
CA PHE A 245 -5.33 3.60 -10.61
C PHE A 245 -5.56 4.58 -11.74
N ILE A 246 -4.75 5.64 -11.71
CA ILE A 246 -4.86 6.75 -12.69
C ILE A 246 -4.09 6.37 -13.96
N ASP A 247 -4.69 6.69 -15.11
CA ASP A 247 -4.12 6.40 -16.44
C ASP A 247 -3.87 4.90 -16.72
N VAL A 248 -4.33 4.00 -15.85
CA VAL A 248 -4.23 2.56 -16.07
C VAL A 248 -5.51 2.04 -16.72
N SER A 249 -5.38 1.43 -17.89
CA SER A 249 -6.52 0.86 -18.60
C SER A 249 -7.26 -0.18 -17.74
N PRO A 250 -8.60 -0.17 -17.71
CA PRO A 250 -9.39 -1.21 -17.05
C PRO A 250 -9.32 -2.56 -17.79
N ASN A 251 -8.78 -2.59 -19.00
CA ASN A 251 -8.47 -3.83 -19.70
C ASN A 251 -7.25 -4.46 -19.04
N LEU A 252 -7.51 -5.44 -18.16
CA LEU A 252 -6.46 -6.16 -17.45
C LEU A 252 -5.53 -6.86 -18.45
N THR A 253 -4.33 -6.31 -18.65
CA THR A 253 -3.36 -6.85 -19.58
C THR A 253 -2.83 -8.21 -19.12
N PRO A 254 -2.30 -9.06 -20.04
CA PRO A 254 -1.66 -10.32 -19.65
C PRO A 254 -0.59 -10.15 -18.57
N LEU A 255 0.18 -9.05 -18.62
CA LEU A 255 1.22 -8.73 -17.64
C LEU A 255 0.62 -8.48 -16.23
N ILE A 256 -0.46 -7.70 -16.14
CA ILE A 256 -1.14 -7.42 -14.86
C ILE A 256 -1.72 -8.72 -14.28
N LYS A 257 -2.39 -9.52 -15.10
CA LYS A 257 -2.95 -10.82 -14.68
C LYS A 257 -1.87 -11.76 -14.17
N LYS A 258 -0.78 -11.90 -14.93
CA LYS A 258 0.36 -12.75 -14.57
C LYS A 258 1.02 -12.31 -13.26
N ALA A 259 1.17 -11.01 -13.07
CA ALA A 259 1.74 -10.47 -11.82
C ALA A 259 0.83 -10.72 -10.62
N ALA A 260 -0.49 -10.62 -10.78
CA ALA A 260 -1.45 -10.94 -9.72
C ALA A 260 -1.39 -12.43 -9.34
N GLU A 261 -1.44 -13.34 -10.32
CA GLU A 261 -1.30 -14.78 -10.11
C GLU A 261 0.02 -15.14 -9.42
N ASN A 262 1.14 -14.58 -9.88
CA ASN A 262 2.45 -14.81 -9.27
C ASN A 262 2.50 -14.29 -7.82
N THR A 263 1.86 -13.16 -7.53
CA THR A 263 1.76 -12.61 -6.17
C THR A 263 0.99 -13.56 -5.27
N ASP A 264 -0.19 -14.01 -5.69
CA ASP A 264 -1.03 -14.92 -4.92
C ASP A 264 -0.33 -16.27 -4.69
N ASN A 265 0.30 -16.84 -5.73
CA ASN A 265 1.07 -18.08 -5.62
C ASN A 265 2.24 -17.97 -4.65
N ARG A 266 2.95 -16.82 -4.61
CA ARG A 266 4.04 -16.59 -3.64
C ARG A 266 3.51 -16.55 -2.22
N ILE A 267 2.38 -15.87 -2.00
CA ILE A 267 1.75 -15.77 -0.68
C ILE A 267 1.25 -17.15 -0.23
N ALA A 268 0.64 -17.93 -1.12
CA ALA A 268 0.14 -19.27 -0.82
C ALA A 268 1.23 -20.23 -0.33
N VAL A 269 2.48 -20.10 -0.83
CA VAL A 269 3.63 -20.89 -0.37
C VAL A 269 4.43 -20.19 0.75
N GLY A 270 3.84 -19.18 1.42
CA GLY A 270 4.45 -18.49 2.56
C GLY A 270 5.63 -17.58 2.24
N LYS A 271 5.87 -17.24 0.97
CA LYS A 271 6.95 -16.33 0.57
C LYS A 271 6.52 -14.87 0.76
N SER A 272 7.45 -14.06 1.23
CA SER A 272 7.25 -12.62 1.33
C SER A 272 7.13 -11.97 -0.05
N ILE A 273 6.32 -10.93 -0.12
CA ILE A 273 6.17 -10.07 -1.31
C ILE A 273 6.44 -8.62 -0.95
N ASN A 274 6.85 -7.84 -1.94
CA ASN A 274 6.90 -6.38 -1.82
C ASN A 274 5.71 -5.79 -2.59
N PRO A 275 4.72 -5.18 -1.94
CA PRO A 275 3.54 -4.64 -2.62
C PRO A 275 3.87 -3.53 -3.62
N ALA A 276 5.00 -2.83 -3.47
CA ALA A 276 5.46 -1.85 -4.45
C ALA A 276 5.78 -2.46 -5.82
N PHE A 277 6.08 -3.77 -5.87
CA PHE A 277 6.30 -4.48 -7.12
C PHE A 277 5.04 -4.52 -8.00
N PHE A 278 3.88 -4.71 -7.39
CA PHE A 278 2.63 -4.70 -8.14
C PHE A 278 2.31 -3.30 -8.70
N TYR A 279 2.63 -2.22 -7.97
CA TYR A 279 2.57 -0.86 -8.52
C TYR A 279 3.53 -0.67 -9.71
N ALA A 280 4.74 -1.24 -9.66
CA ALA A 280 5.66 -1.17 -10.80
C ALA A 280 5.07 -1.81 -12.07
N VAL A 281 4.31 -2.90 -11.90
CA VAL A 281 3.61 -3.58 -13.00
C VAL A 281 2.41 -2.76 -13.48
N LEU A 282 1.54 -2.31 -12.58
CA LEU A 282 0.34 -1.55 -12.90
C LEU A 282 0.64 -0.27 -13.67
N LEU A 283 1.67 0.46 -13.25
CA LEU A 283 2.02 1.76 -13.79
C LEU A 283 3.01 1.68 -14.97
N TRP A 284 3.34 0.48 -15.45
CA TRP A 284 4.30 0.29 -16.54
C TRP A 284 3.84 0.90 -17.86
N GLU A 285 2.61 0.63 -18.28
CA GLU A 285 2.06 1.18 -19.53
C GLU A 285 1.92 2.70 -19.50
N PRO A 286 1.33 3.31 -18.45
CA PRO A 286 1.35 4.77 -18.28
C PRO A 286 2.76 5.37 -18.28
N PHE A 287 3.73 4.67 -17.68
CA PHE A 287 5.12 5.09 -17.67
C PHE A 287 5.72 5.09 -19.10
N LEU A 288 5.55 4.01 -19.87
CA LEU A 288 6.04 3.94 -21.25
C LEU A 288 5.35 4.97 -22.16
N ALA A 289 4.05 5.19 -21.98
CA ALA A 289 3.32 6.24 -22.70
C ALA A 289 3.93 7.62 -22.42
N ARG A 290 4.21 7.93 -21.16
CA ARG A 290 4.81 9.19 -20.76
C ARG A 290 6.25 9.34 -21.27
N VAL A 291 7.06 8.27 -21.28
CA VAL A 291 8.40 8.26 -21.92
C VAL A 291 8.29 8.65 -23.39
N LYS A 292 7.36 8.02 -24.12
CA LYS A 292 7.14 8.30 -25.55
C LYS A 292 6.73 9.75 -25.79
N GLU A 293 5.85 10.30 -25.00
CA GLU A 293 5.45 11.72 -25.07
C GLU A 293 6.66 12.66 -24.90
N LEU A 294 7.47 12.43 -23.86
CA LEU A 294 8.65 13.26 -23.60
C LEU A 294 9.69 13.18 -24.71
N ILE A 295 9.90 11.99 -25.29
CA ILE A 295 10.80 11.84 -26.44
C ILE A 295 10.25 12.59 -27.66
N ALA A 296 8.93 12.54 -27.90
CA ALA A 296 8.29 13.26 -29.00
C ALA A 296 8.43 14.79 -28.87
N THR A 297 8.55 15.31 -27.64
CA THR A 297 8.86 16.74 -27.38
C THR A 297 10.36 17.08 -27.46
N GLY A 298 11.22 16.12 -27.84
CA GLY A 298 12.65 16.33 -28.05
C GLY A 298 13.54 16.01 -26.83
N ALA A 299 12.99 15.46 -25.75
CA ALA A 299 13.80 15.09 -24.60
C ALA A 299 14.73 13.89 -24.93
N PRO A 300 15.99 13.91 -24.50
CA PRO A 300 16.88 12.74 -24.58
C PRO A 300 16.27 11.54 -23.84
N HIS A 301 16.46 10.33 -24.38
CA HIS A 301 15.84 9.10 -23.85
C HIS A 301 16.07 8.91 -22.34
N SER A 302 17.31 9.12 -21.85
CA SER A 302 17.63 8.96 -20.43
C SER A 302 16.88 9.96 -19.54
N ILE A 303 16.74 11.21 -19.98
CA ILE A 303 15.99 12.26 -19.27
C ILE A 303 14.50 11.95 -19.31
N ALA A 304 13.96 11.57 -20.48
CA ALA A 304 12.56 11.18 -20.64
C ALA A 304 12.20 10.00 -19.72
N TRP A 305 13.08 9.01 -19.60
CA TRP A 305 12.87 7.83 -18.73
C TRP A 305 12.75 8.22 -17.25
N THR A 306 13.71 9.01 -16.76
CA THR A 306 13.70 9.47 -15.36
C THR A 306 12.50 10.37 -15.07
N GLN A 307 12.25 11.35 -15.96
CA GLN A 307 11.15 12.31 -15.76
C GLN A 307 9.76 11.65 -15.84
N ALA A 308 9.57 10.70 -16.75
CA ALA A 308 8.33 9.94 -16.85
C ALA A 308 8.01 9.18 -15.55
N GLY A 309 9.03 8.56 -14.95
CA GLY A 309 8.86 7.86 -13.66
C GLY A 309 8.40 8.79 -12.56
N LEU A 310 8.99 9.97 -12.44
CA LEU A 310 8.58 10.99 -11.47
C LEU A 310 7.15 11.49 -11.74
N ASP A 311 6.81 11.77 -13.00
CA ASP A 311 5.49 12.31 -13.36
C ASP A 311 4.36 11.32 -13.07
N VAL A 312 4.54 10.04 -13.44
CA VAL A 312 3.53 8.99 -13.23
C VAL A 312 3.33 8.72 -11.76
N LEU A 313 4.41 8.55 -10.99
CA LEU A 313 4.31 8.31 -9.55
C LEU A 313 3.70 9.50 -8.81
N ARG A 314 4.06 10.74 -9.16
CA ARG A 314 3.46 11.95 -8.57
C ARG A 314 1.95 12.03 -8.85
N ARG A 315 1.49 11.68 -10.06
CA ARG A 315 0.06 11.64 -10.38
C ARG A 315 -0.66 10.56 -9.58
N GLN A 316 -0.12 9.34 -9.53
CA GLN A 316 -0.69 8.24 -8.79
C GLN A 316 -0.75 8.52 -7.29
N SER A 317 0.29 9.11 -6.69
CA SER A 317 0.37 9.40 -5.26
C SER A 317 -0.68 10.41 -4.77
N LYS A 318 -1.32 11.18 -5.66
CA LYS A 318 -2.47 12.02 -5.31
C LYS A 318 -3.72 11.21 -4.96
N HIS A 319 -3.83 9.99 -5.46
CA HIS A 319 -4.96 9.08 -5.25
C HIS A 319 -4.63 7.97 -4.24
N THR A 320 -3.41 7.44 -4.31
CA THR A 320 -2.90 6.46 -3.35
C THR A 320 -1.54 6.94 -2.87
N ALA A 321 -1.42 7.37 -1.63
CA ALA A 321 -0.20 7.98 -1.08
C ALA A 321 0.94 6.96 -1.00
N ILE A 322 1.58 6.69 -2.15
CA ILE A 322 2.71 5.75 -2.25
C ILE A 322 3.89 6.33 -1.46
N PRO A 323 4.44 5.62 -0.45
CA PRO A 323 5.59 6.11 0.32
C PRO A 323 6.85 6.25 -0.55
N ARG A 324 7.72 7.20 -0.21
CA ARG A 324 8.98 7.47 -0.95
C ARG A 324 9.85 6.22 -1.16
N PHE A 325 9.96 5.35 -0.15
CA PHE A 325 10.73 4.11 -0.29
C PHE A 325 10.15 3.15 -1.34
N SER A 326 8.81 3.14 -1.49
CA SER A 326 8.11 2.36 -2.51
C SER A 326 8.28 3.00 -3.90
N GLU A 327 8.22 4.33 -3.99
CA GLU A 327 8.49 5.05 -5.24
C GLU A 327 9.92 4.81 -5.74
N MET A 328 10.91 4.86 -4.84
CA MET A 328 12.30 4.52 -5.17
C MET A 328 12.42 3.09 -5.69
N PHE A 329 11.80 2.12 -5.01
CA PHE A 329 11.80 0.73 -5.44
C PHE A 329 11.20 0.57 -6.85
N ILE A 330 10.05 1.21 -7.13
CA ILE A 330 9.38 1.16 -8.43
C ILE A 330 10.31 1.71 -9.52
N ARG A 331 10.90 2.87 -9.29
CA ARG A 331 11.82 3.50 -10.24
C ARG A 331 13.06 2.64 -10.51
N GLU A 332 13.69 2.09 -9.47
CA GLU A 332 14.83 1.18 -9.61
C GLU A 332 14.49 -0.06 -10.46
N VAL A 333 13.28 -0.62 -10.28
CA VAL A 333 12.80 -1.75 -11.12
C VAL A 333 12.67 -1.33 -12.59
N TRP A 334 12.12 -0.14 -12.86
CA TRP A 334 11.99 0.39 -14.23
C TRP A 334 13.33 0.75 -14.85
N GLU A 335 14.24 1.36 -14.11
CA GLU A 335 15.59 1.73 -14.55
C GLU A 335 16.46 0.51 -14.92
N LEU A 336 16.19 -0.62 -14.28
CA LEU A 336 16.85 -1.89 -14.61
C LEU A 336 16.37 -2.49 -15.93
N GLN A 337 15.13 -2.20 -16.41
CA GLN A 337 14.59 -2.88 -17.58
C GLN A 337 15.45 -2.72 -18.84
N PRO A 338 15.82 -1.53 -19.33
CA PRO A 338 16.66 -1.39 -20.52
C PRO A 338 18.04 -2.05 -20.35
N ARG A 339 18.55 -2.07 -19.12
CA ARG A 339 19.87 -2.66 -18.82
C ARG A 339 19.81 -4.19 -18.79
N LEU A 340 18.68 -4.76 -18.39
CA LEU A 340 18.47 -6.21 -18.40
C LEU A 340 18.03 -6.73 -19.77
N GLU A 341 17.33 -5.92 -20.56
CA GLU A 341 16.97 -6.23 -21.95
C GLU A 341 18.19 -6.28 -22.87
N GLN A 342 19.13 -5.35 -22.69
CA GLN A 342 20.32 -5.23 -23.52
C GLN A 342 21.58 -5.07 -22.66
N PRO A 343 21.94 -6.08 -21.86
CA PRO A 343 23.07 -5.97 -20.95
C PRO A 343 24.38 -5.90 -21.71
N LYS A 344 25.23 -4.93 -21.39
CA LYS A 344 26.61 -4.93 -21.88
C LYS A 344 27.36 -6.04 -21.18
N SER A 345 28.08 -6.90 -21.92
CA SER A 345 28.77 -8.10 -21.38
C SER A 345 29.58 -7.81 -20.12
N ARG A 346 30.35 -6.69 -20.10
CA ARG A 346 31.14 -6.25 -18.94
C ARG A 346 30.30 -5.85 -17.72
N GLN A 347 29.02 -5.55 -17.88
CA GLN A 347 28.12 -5.09 -16.81
C GLN A 347 27.27 -6.24 -16.22
N VAL A 348 27.25 -7.40 -16.85
CA VAL A 348 26.44 -8.56 -16.43
C VAL A 348 26.67 -8.95 -14.97
N PRO A 349 27.93 -9.11 -14.47
CA PRO A 349 28.15 -9.48 -13.07
C PRO A 349 27.66 -8.39 -12.10
N ALA A 350 27.87 -7.12 -12.43
CA ALA A 350 27.42 -5.99 -11.61
C ALA A 350 25.89 -5.88 -11.58
N LEU A 351 25.22 -6.15 -12.71
CA LEU A 351 23.76 -6.20 -12.77
C LEU A 351 23.19 -7.34 -11.94
N ALA A 352 23.79 -8.54 -12.03
CA ALA A 352 23.36 -9.69 -11.24
C ALA A 352 23.56 -9.49 -9.72
N ALA A 353 24.55 -8.66 -9.33
CA ALA A 353 24.81 -8.30 -7.94
C ALA A 353 23.98 -7.10 -7.44
N HIS A 354 23.17 -6.48 -8.31
CA HIS A 354 22.40 -5.29 -7.94
C HIS A 354 21.33 -5.63 -6.88
N PRO A 355 21.14 -4.82 -5.82
CA PRO A 355 20.17 -5.12 -4.73
C PRO A 355 18.72 -5.33 -5.22
N ARG A 356 18.34 -4.72 -6.34
CA ARG A 356 17.02 -4.87 -6.97
C ARG A 356 17.02 -5.82 -8.16
N PHE A 357 18.13 -6.55 -8.39
CA PHE A 357 18.22 -7.46 -9.53
C PHE A 357 17.06 -8.45 -9.56
N ARG A 358 16.75 -9.08 -8.42
CA ARG A 358 15.66 -10.06 -8.34
C ARG A 358 14.32 -9.49 -8.81
N ALA A 359 13.95 -8.30 -8.32
CA ALA A 359 12.70 -7.66 -8.72
C ALA A 359 12.72 -7.23 -10.21
N GLY A 360 13.82 -6.64 -10.67
CA GLY A 360 14.00 -6.26 -12.06
C GLY A 360 13.95 -7.45 -13.01
N PHE A 361 14.57 -8.56 -12.64
CA PHE A 361 14.56 -9.82 -13.37
C PHE A 361 13.17 -10.47 -13.38
N ASP A 362 12.50 -10.59 -12.22
CA ASP A 362 11.14 -11.16 -12.15
C ASP A 362 10.18 -10.36 -13.05
N PHE A 363 10.33 -9.03 -13.11
CA PHE A 363 9.54 -8.17 -13.97
C PHE A 363 9.86 -8.40 -15.46
N LEU A 364 11.14 -8.47 -15.83
CA LEU A 364 11.57 -8.77 -17.19
C LEU A 364 11.05 -10.12 -17.67
N LEU A 365 11.19 -11.16 -16.84
CA LEU A 365 10.73 -12.51 -17.17
C LEU A 365 9.21 -12.56 -17.38
N MET A 366 8.43 -11.86 -16.55
CA MET A 366 6.99 -11.77 -16.75
C MET A 366 6.62 -11.04 -18.05
N ARG A 367 7.32 -9.97 -18.41
CA ARG A 367 7.15 -9.26 -19.68
C ARG A 367 7.40 -10.19 -20.87
N GLU A 368 8.48 -10.99 -20.82
CA GLU A 368 8.76 -12.01 -21.83
C GLU A 368 7.64 -13.05 -21.92
N GLN A 369 7.24 -13.63 -20.79
CA GLN A 369 6.19 -14.65 -20.71
C GLN A 369 4.82 -14.17 -21.20
N THR A 370 4.58 -12.87 -21.16
CA THR A 370 3.34 -12.24 -21.61
C THR A 370 3.41 -11.66 -23.03
N GLY A 371 4.50 -11.92 -23.74
CA GLY A 371 4.63 -11.63 -25.17
C GLY A 371 5.17 -10.24 -25.50
N ASP A 372 5.86 -9.58 -24.56
CA ASP A 372 6.56 -8.33 -24.85
C ASP A 372 7.79 -8.61 -25.74
N LYS A 373 7.65 -8.25 -27.02
CA LYS A 373 8.68 -8.50 -28.03
C LYS A 373 9.97 -7.73 -27.81
N THR A 374 9.95 -6.66 -27.02
CA THR A 374 11.15 -5.83 -26.75
C THR A 374 12.17 -6.56 -25.87
N VAL A 375 11.69 -7.51 -25.06
CA VAL A 375 12.51 -8.31 -24.16
C VAL A 375 13.29 -9.42 -24.89
N GLY A 376 12.72 -9.96 -25.98
CA GLY A 376 13.27 -11.12 -26.67
C GLY A 376 13.26 -12.36 -25.77
N THR A 377 14.40 -13.01 -25.60
CA THR A 377 14.63 -14.17 -24.72
C THR A 377 15.50 -13.83 -23.50
N MET A 378 15.60 -12.56 -23.15
CA MET A 378 16.51 -12.13 -22.09
C MET A 378 16.04 -12.50 -20.68
N GLY A 379 14.74 -12.65 -20.47
CA GLY A 379 14.21 -13.16 -19.20
C GLY A 379 14.67 -14.59 -18.93
N GLN A 380 14.51 -15.47 -19.94
CA GLN A 380 15.01 -16.84 -19.85
C GLN A 380 16.54 -16.89 -19.72
N TRP A 381 17.28 -16.07 -20.48
CA TRP A 381 18.73 -15.98 -20.38
C TRP A 381 19.21 -15.63 -18.95
N TRP A 382 18.59 -14.64 -18.31
CA TRP A 382 18.90 -14.26 -16.92
C TRP A 382 18.50 -15.36 -15.93
N HIS A 383 17.38 -16.06 -16.17
CA HIS A 383 16.98 -17.20 -15.37
C HIS A 383 18.06 -18.28 -15.37
N ASP A 384 18.56 -18.65 -16.56
CA ASP A 384 19.59 -19.67 -16.71
C ASP A 384 20.91 -19.21 -16.10
N TYR A 385 21.31 -17.95 -16.36
CA TYR A 385 22.55 -17.36 -15.85
C TYR A 385 22.68 -17.45 -14.31
N GLN A 386 21.58 -17.27 -13.58
CA GLN A 386 21.60 -17.34 -12.10
C GLN A 386 21.98 -18.74 -11.59
N ASN A 387 21.66 -19.78 -12.33
CA ASN A 387 21.87 -21.19 -11.97
C ASN A 387 23.21 -21.77 -12.46
N LEU A 388 24.02 -20.97 -13.18
CA LEU A 388 25.29 -21.41 -13.72
C LEU A 388 26.42 -21.32 -12.69
N SER A 389 27.43 -22.23 -12.81
CA SER A 389 28.71 -22.10 -12.13
C SER A 389 29.50 -20.88 -12.66
N ASN A 390 30.54 -20.46 -11.95
CA ASN A 390 31.35 -19.29 -12.35
C ASN A 390 31.94 -19.45 -13.76
N ASP A 391 32.50 -20.61 -14.09
CA ASP A 391 33.07 -20.87 -15.42
C ASP A 391 32.00 -20.87 -16.52
N GLN A 392 30.81 -21.37 -16.21
CA GLN A 392 29.67 -21.35 -17.12
C GLN A 392 29.15 -19.91 -17.32
N ARG A 393 29.14 -19.08 -16.28
CA ARG A 393 28.76 -17.65 -16.36
C ARG A 393 29.70 -16.87 -17.29
N GLU A 394 31.01 -17.10 -17.20
CA GLU A 394 31.97 -16.48 -18.10
C GLU A 394 31.71 -16.87 -19.55
N ARG A 395 31.44 -18.16 -19.82
CA ARG A 395 31.08 -18.64 -21.17
C ARG A 395 29.79 -18.00 -21.67
N ALA A 396 28.73 -17.95 -20.84
CA ALA A 396 27.46 -17.33 -21.21
C ALA A 396 27.62 -15.84 -21.54
N ILE A 397 28.47 -15.11 -20.81
CA ILE A 397 28.81 -13.71 -21.11
C ILE A 397 29.57 -13.58 -22.43
N ALA A 398 30.53 -14.49 -22.71
CA ALA A 398 31.28 -14.49 -23.97
C ALA A 398 30.34 -14.76 -25.17
N ASP A 399 29.40 -15.71 -25.03
CA ASP A 399 28.43 -16.04 -26.07
C ASP A 399 27.45 -14.88 -26.33
N LEU A 400 26.97 -14.23 -25.27
CA LEU A 400 26.17 -13.01 -25.37
C LEU A 400 26.90 -11.91 -26.15
N ASN A 401 28.18 -11.70 -25.84
CA ASN A 401 29.01 -10.73 -26.55
C ASN A 401 29.16 -11.06 -28.04
N ARG A 402 29.40 -12.33 -28.38
CA ARG A 402 29.48 -12.79 -29.78
C ARG A 402 28.16 -12.55 -30.52
N LEU A 403 27.01 -12.87 -29.89
CA LEU A 403 25.71 -12.62 -30.47
C LEU A 403 25.48 -11.14 -30.74
N GLN A 404 25.76 -10.28 -29.75
CA GLN A 404 25.61 -8.82 -29.89
C GLN A 404 26.49 -8.24 -31.01
N GLN A 405 27.71 -8.73 -31.14
CA GLN A 405 28.60 -8.33 -32.24
C GLN A 405 28.09 -8.76 -33.62
N ARG A 406 27.52 -9.97 -33.73
CA ARG A 406 26.89 -10.46 -34.98
C ARG A 406 25.71 -9.56 -35.38
N LEU A 407 24.80 -9.28 -34.44
CA LEU A 407 23.63 -8.42 -34.68
C LEU A 407 24.04 -7.00 -35.08
N GLN A 408 25.10 -6.45 -34.47
CA GLN A 408 25.61 -5.13 -34.85
C GLN A 408 26.22 -5.11 -36.28
N ARG A 409 26.89 -6.19 -36.67
CA ARG A 409 27.40 -6.32 -38.04
C ARG A 409 26.28 -6.42 -39.06
N GLN A 410 25.26 -7.23 -38.80
CA GLN A 410 24.08 -7.36 -39.67
C GLN A 410 23.31 -6.04 -39.85
N ARG A 411 23.14 -5.25 -38.78
CA ARG A 411 22.52 -3.91 -38.88
C ARG A 411 23.35 -2.95 -39.74
N LYS A 412 24.68 -3.01 -39.66
CA LYS A 412 25.54 -2.17 -40.47
C LYS A 412 25.55 -2.55 -41.96
N THR A 413 25.41 -3.83 -42.31
CA THR A 413 25.27 -4.27 -43.70
C THR A 413 23.91 -3.87 -44.26
N ASN A 414 22.82 -4.07 -43.53
CA ASN A 414 21.46 -3.67 -43.97
C ASN A 414 21.31 -2.14 -44.13
N ASP A 415 22.01 -1.32 -43.31
CA ASP A 415 22.05 0.15 -43.47
C ASP A 415 22.89 0.60 -44.64
N GLN A 416 23.79 -0.26 -45.17
CA GLN A 416 24.60 0.03 -46.37
C GLN A 416 23.91 -0.41 -47.66
N ASP A 417 23.02 -1.40 -47.59
CA ASP A 417 22.23 -1.91 -48.73
C ASP A 417 20.87 -1.22 -48.88
N ALA A 418 20.49 -0.35 -47.97
CA ALA A 418 19.30 0.49 -48.09
C ALA A 418 19.65 1.65 -49.07
N GLU A 419 19.18 1.55 -50.33
CA GLU A 419 19.06 2.70 -51.21
C GLU A 419 18.40 3.87 -50.46
N PRO A 420 18.84 5.11 -50.70
CA PRO A 420 18.25 6.28 -50.06
C PRO A 420 16.78 6.36 -50.45
N VAL A 421 15.90 5.96 -49.55
CA VAL A 421 14.47 6.18 -49.71
C VAL A 421 14.25 7.66 -49.86
N ALA A 422 13.81 8.07 -51.04
CA ALA A 422 13.46 9.44 -51.38
C ALA A 422 12.49 10.00 -50.32
N PRO A 423 12.59 11.30 -50.01
CA PRO A 423 11.73 11.90 -49.00
C PRO A 423 10.26 11.71 -49.36
N LEU A 424 9.45 11.41 -48.38
CA LEU A 424 8.00 11.10 -48.40
C LEU A 424 7.12 12.30 -48.85
N THR A 425 7.49 12.98 -49.94
CA THR A 425 6.70 14.05 -50.59
C THR A 425 6.14 13.64 -51.96
N ALA A 426 6.27 12.36 -52.39
CA ALA A 426 5.87 11.92 -53.70
C ALA A 426 4.70 10.90 -53.73
N VAL A 427 3.95 10.73 -52.66
CA VAL A 427 2.79 9.81 -52.63
C VAL A 427 1.48 10.53 -52.29
N ILE A 428 1.35 11.81 -52.59
CA ILE A 428 0.05 12.50 -52.59
C ILE A 428 -0.13 13.17 -53.96
N SER A 429 -0.24 12.38 -55.02
CA SER A 429 -0.66 12.89 -56.35
C SER A 429 -1.28 11.83 -57.23
N GLU A 430 -2.09 10.92 -56.70
CA GLU A 430 -3.03 10.15 -57.48
C GLU A 430 -4.29 9.82 -56.70
N VAL A 431 -5.08 10.83 -56.34
CA VAL A 431 -6.55 10.78 -56.28
C VAL A 431 -7.08 12.23 -56.27
N GLY A 432 -7.73 12.61 -57.36
CA GLY A 432 -8.60 13.77 -57.36
C GLY A 432 -8.22 14.92 -58.27
N ASN A 433 -8.22 14.70 -59.59
CA ASN A 433 -8.57 15.75 -60.55
C ASN A 433 -10.04 16.14 -60.34
N GLU A 434 -10.25 17.40 -59.93
CA GLU A 434 -11.14 18.36 -60.61
C GLU A 434 -11.23 19.68 -59.81
N VAL A 435 -11.14 20.73 -60.63
CA VAL A 435 -11.53 22.15 -60.40
C VAL A 435 -10.38 23.14 -60.15
N VAL A 436 -9.85 23.63 -61.28
CA VAL A 436 -9.66 25.04 -61.75
C VAL A 436 -9.18 26.14 -60.77
N GLY A 437 -8.06 26.79 -61.13
CA GLY A 437 -7.93 28.20 -60.93
C GLY A 437 -6.53 28.74 -60.55
N THR A 438 -5.75 29.08 -61.59
CA THR A 438 -4.81 30.22 -61.74
C THR A 438 -4.10 30.85 -60.53
N ALA A 439 -2.76 30.88 -60.43
CA ALA A 439 -1.89 31.99 -60.83
C ALA A 439 -0.45 31.87 -60.27
N GLN A 440 0.49 31.93 -61.24
CA GLN A 440 1.78 32.62 -61.20
C GLN A 440 2.95 32.18 -60.34
N ALA A 441 3.94 31.77 -61.08
CA ALA A 441 5.35 31.49 -60.77
C ALA A 441 6.10 32.75 -60.30
N THR A 442 7.08 32.56 -59.44
CA THR A 442 8.38 33.26 -59.52
C THR A 442 9.51 32.34 -59.03
N THR A 443 10.38 32.08 -59.96
CA THR A 443 11.68 31.48 -59.84
C THR A 443 12.64 32.36 -59.04
N LEU A 444 13.49 31.77 -58.23
CA LEU A 444 14.84 32.28 -58.01
C LEU A 444 15.81 31.13 -57.69
N ASP A 445 16.92 31.28 -58.37
CA ASP A 445 18.04 30.40 -58.67
C ASP A 445 18.94 29.99 -57.48
N LEU A 446 19.49 28.82 -57.66
CA LEU A 446 20.79 28.25 -57.35
C LEU A 446 21.88 29.15 -56.76
N THR A 447 22.63 28.60 -55.83
CA THR A 447 24.05 28.29 -56.05
C THR A 447 24.60 27.32 -55.00
N THR A 448 25.27 26.31 -55.51
CA THR A 448 26.14 25.32 -54.87
C THR A 448 27.35 25.96 -54.19
N THR A 449 27.65 25.54 -52.97
CA THR A 449 29.06 25.53 -52.53
C THR A 449 29.33 24.33 -51.60
N LYS A 450 30.24 23.48 -52.08
CA LYS A 450 30.92 22.43 -51.29
C LYS A 450 31.77 23.08 -50.22
N SER A 451 31.61 22.66 -48.95
CA SER A 451 32.65 22.91 -47.95
C SER A 451 32.88 21.69 -47.06
N LYS A 452 34.13 21.50 -46.80
CA LYS A 452 34.86 20.41 -46.22
C LYS A 452 34.38 20.00 -44.82
N ARG A 453 34.29 18.70 -44.65
CA ARG A 453 34.13 17.97 -43.39
C ARG A 453 35.38 18.15 -42.51
N THR A 454 35.29 18.87 -41.42
CA THR A 454 36.29 18.85 -40.35
C THR A 454 35.62 18.39 -39.05
N ARG A 455 36.28 17.50 -38.42
CA ARG A 455 36.12 16.71 -37.23
C ARG A 455 35.75 17.56 -36.00
N THR A 456 34.52 17.46 -35.49
CA THR A 456 34.16 17.86 -34.11
C THR A 456 33.36 16.76 -33.47
N ARG A 457 34.07 15.85 -32.83
CA ARG A 457 33.48 14.71 -32.09
C ARG A 457 33.98 14.72 -30.63
N LYS A 458 33.91 15.86 -29.93
CA LYS A 458 34.33 15.92 -28.53
C LYS A 458 33.50 16.82 -27.60
N THR A 459 32.46 17.48 -28.10
CA THR A 459 31.69 18.44 -27.28
C THR A 459 30.26 18.03 -26.96
N LYS A 460 29.76 16.89 -27.47
CA LYS A 460 28.39 16.42 -27.16
C LYS A 460 28.24 15.58 -25.88
N ASN A 461 29.36 15.08 -25.32
CA ASN A 461 29.27 14.31 -24.05
C ASN A 461 29.35 15.20 -22.80
N ALA A 462 30.02 16.34 -22.87
CA ALA A 462 30.14 17.25 -21.73
C ALA A 462 28.83 18.00 -21.41
N SER A 463 28.05 18.34 -22.44
CA SER A 463 26.76 19.01 -22.25
C SER A 463 25.65 18.08 -21.68
N ASN A 464 25.75 16.77 -21.91
CA ASN A 464 24.79 15.82 -21.33
C ASN A 464 25.13 15.46 -19.88
N GLU A 465 26.39 15.42 -19.48
CA GLU A 465 26.79 15.22 -18.08
C GLU A 465 26.43 16.45 -17.23
N GLN A 466 26.67 17.66 -17.74
CA GLN A 466 26.28 18.89 -17.04
C GLN A 466 24.75 19.06 -16.92
N ALA A 467 23.95 18.54 -17.86
CA ALA A 467 22.51 18.56 -17.78
C ALA A 467 21.96 17.51 -16.78
N LEU A 468 22.64 16.37 -16.64
CA LEU A 468 22.31 15.38 -15.61
C LEU A 468 22.65 15.88 -14.21
N ASP A 469 23.85 16.45 -14.04
CA ASP A 469 24.31 17.01 -12.77
C ASP A 469 23.42 18.20 -12.32
N ALA A 470 22.96 19.03 -13.26
CA ALA A 470 22.03 20.12 -12.98
C ALA A 470 20.62 19.61 -12.58
N LEU A 471 20.17 18.51 -13.18
CA LEU A 471 18.89 17.89 -12.83
C LEU A 471 18.95 17.18 -11.47
N GLU A 472 20.05 16.52 -11.17
CA GLU A 472 20.29 15.90 -9.85
C GLU A 472 20.43 16.97 -8.75
N ALA A 473 21.10 18.08 -9.02
CA ALA A 473 21.19 19.22 -8.11
C ALA A 473 19.81 19.87 -7.86
N GLN A 474 18.94 19.93 -8.88
CA GLN A 474 17.59 20.48 -8.76
C GLN A 474 16.66 19.53 -8.01
N VAL A 475 16.87 18.21 -8.15
CA VAL A 475 16.16 17.17 -7.36
C VAL A 475 16.59 17.23 -5.90
N HIS A 476 17.88 17.45 -5.61
CA HIS A 476 18.38 17.65 -4.25
C HIS A 476 17.92 18.98 -3.64
N ALA A 477 17.86 20.06 -4.40
CA ALA A 477 17.35 21.36 -3.92
C ALA A 477 15.86 21.30 -3.58
N ASN A 478 15.04 20.62 -4.37
CA ASN A 478 13.62 20.40 -4.08
C ASN A 478 13.40 19.47 -2.89
N ALA A 479 14.30 18.52 -2.62
CA ALA A 479 14.26 17.66 -1.44
C ALA A 479 14.59 18.42 -0.13
N VAL A 480 15.42 19.44 -0.20
CA VAL A 480 15.78 20.31 0.93
C VAL A 480 14.65 21.31 1.24
N PHE A 481 13.92 21.80 0.23
CA PHE A 481 12.81 22.73 0.45
C PHE A 481 11.58 22.06 1.10
N ASP A 482 11.38 20.76 0.86
CA ASP A 482 10.30 19.97 1.51
C ASP A 482 10.64 19.57 2.97
N GLN A 483 11.91 19.62 3.38
CA GLN A 483 12.32 19.33 4.75
C GLN A 483 12.03 20.46 5.73
N THR A 484 11.84 21.70 5.28
CA THR A 484 11.51 22.85 6.12
C THR A 484 10.03 22.98 6.45
N ALA A 485 9.15 22.27 5.75
CA ALA A 485 7.70 22.27 5.97
C ALA A 485 7.18 21.12 6.87
N SER A 486 8.04 20.21 7.32
CA SER A 486 7.65 18.98 8.04
C SER A 486 8.28 18.80 9.43
N ASN A 487 8.61 19.86 10.12
CA ASN A 487 9.12 19.77 11.50
C ASN A 487 8.00 19.74 12.54
N ASN A 488 7.02 18.83 12.40
CA ASN A 488 6.14 18.43 13.50
C ASN A 488 5.60 17.00 13.24
N ALA A 489 6.46 16.00 13.42
CA ALA A 489 6.04 14.62 13.57
C ALA A 489 6.98 13.88 14.53
N PRO A 490 6.44 13.03 15.43
CA PRO A 490 7.23 12.34 16.44
C PRO A 490 7.95 11.11 15.89
N ALA A 491 9.17 10.98 16.42
CA ALA A 491 10.09 9.86 16.60
C ALA A 491 9.84 8.50 15.89
N GLU A 492 10.82 8.17 15.08
CA GLU A 492 11.63 6.95 14.92
C GLU A 492 10.91 5.60 14.90
N ILE A 493 10.80 5.07 13.68
CA ILE A 493 10.84 3.62 13.43
C ILE A 493 12.20 3.31 12.82
N GLU A 494 13.06 2.63 13.58
CA GLU A 494 14.37 2.17 13.15
C GLU A 494 14.27 1.25 11.92
N HIS A 495 15.07 1.55 10.93
CA HIS A 495 15.26 0.76 9.71
C HIS A 495 15.83 -0.62 10.03
N ILE A 496 15.05 -1.67 9.83
CA ILE A 496 15.56 -3.05 9.70
C ILE A 496 15.83 -3.30 8.21
N GLN A 497 17.09 -3.25 7.82
CA GLN A 497 17.54 -3.80 6.55
C GLN A 497 17.47 -5.33 6.63
N LEU A 498 16.55 -5.92 5.89
CA LEU A 498 16.48 -7.37 5.68
C LEU A 498 17.53 -7.76 4.64
N LEU A 499 18.52 -8.55 5.08
CA LEU A 499 19.43 -9.25 4.19
C LEU A 499 18.71 -10.44 3.53
N PRO A 500 19.04 -10.79 2.29
CA PRO A 500 18.36 -11.87 1.58
C PRO A 500 18.87 -13.23 2.04
N SER A 501 18.13 -13.89 2.92
CA SER A 501 18.20 -15.34 3.11
C SER A 501 16.81 -15.87 3.33
N ASP A 502 16.45 -16.90 2.57
CA ASP A 502 15.13 -17.51 2.55
C ASP A 502 14.89 -18.49 3.74
N ASP A 503 15.76 -18.49 4.77
CA ASP A 503 15.66 -19.40 5.93
C ASP A 503 15.10 -18.68 7.17
N PRO A 504 13.91 -19.04 7.66
CA PRO A 504 13.30 -18.46 8.87
C PRO A 504 14.14 -18.62 10.14
N ALA A 505 15.01 -19.63 10.22
CA ALA A 505 15.89 -19.88 11.37
C ALA A 505 17.00 -18.83 11.51
N MET A 506 17.47 -18.25 10.41
CA MET A 506 18.51 -17.22 10.40
C MET A 506 17.98 -15.84 10.82
N ILE A 507 16.70 -15.55 10.62
CA ILE A 507 16.07 -14.29 11.05
C ILE A 507 16.05 -14.18 12.58
N HIS A 508 15.80 -15.28 13.27
CA HIS A 508 15.80 -15.33 14.74
C HIS A 508 17.20 -15.25 15.35
N ALA A 509 18.23 -15.72 14.67
CA ALA A 509 19.62 -15.65 15.15
C ALA A 509 20.18 -14.22 15.10
N ASN A 510 19.87 -13.46 14.04
CA ASN A 510 20.34 -12.08 13.88
C ASN A 510 19.68 -11.08 14.84
N LEU A 511 18.45 -11.34 15.27
CA LEU A 511 17.77 -10.55 16.30
C LEU A 511 18.35 -10.79 17.71
N ARG A 512 18.95 -11.97 17.98
CA ARG A 512 19.64 -12.25 19.25
C ARG A 512 21.04 -11.65 19.33
N ALA A 513 21.75 -11.55 18.22
CA ALA A 513 23.14 -11.03 18.19
C ALA A 513 23.22 -9.52 18.43
N LYS A 514 22.21 -8.73 18.00
CA LYS A 514 22.17 -7.26 18.22
C LYS A 514 21.84 -6.83 19.66
N ARG A 515 21.46 -7.75 20.55
CA ARG A 515 21.18 -7.46 21.97
C ARG A 515 22.35 -7.65 22.92
N ARG A 516 23.53 -7.99 22.42
CA ARG A 516 24.75 -8.17 23.22
C ARG A 516 25.91 -7.37 22.59
N SER A 517 26.00 -6.10 22.87
CA SER A 517 27.23 -5.33 22.79
C SER A 517 27.64 -4.92 24.21
N PRO A 518 28.83 -5.27 24.66
CA PRO A 518 29.30 -4.88 25.98
C PRO A 518 29.83 -3.44 25.94
N ASN A 519 29.41 -2.65 26.91
CA ASN A 519 30.04 -1.39 27.27
C ASN A 519 31.50 -1.63 27.60
N ASN A 520 32.40 -1.06 26.85
CA ASN A 520 33.82 -1.01 27.13
C ASN A 520 34.08 0.20 28.03
N ARG A 521 34.30 -0.05 29.33
CA ARG A 521 34.86 0.91 30.26
C ARG A 521 36.36 0.69 30.30
N ASN A 522 37.11 1.66 29.91
CA ASN A 522 38.53 1.79 30.23
C ASN A 522 38.68 2.36 31.63
N ASP A 523 39.24 1.55 32.53
CA ASP A 523 39.81 1.95 33.79
C ASP A 523 41.16 2.67 33.57
N ARG A 524 41.37 3.76 34.23
CA ARG A 524 42.71 4.20 34.71
C ARG A 524 42.58 4.83 36.07
N HIS A 525 43.40 4.28 36.99
CA HIS A 525 43.69 4.63 38.36
C HIS A 525 43.95 6.11 38.66
N SER A 526 43.52 6.56 39.84
CA SER A 526 44.43 6.95 40.91
C SER A 526 43.65 7.46 42.15
N ASP A 527 43.99 6.87 43.21
CA ASP A 527 44.13 7.11 44.64
C ASP A 527 43.72 8.45 45.28
N SER A 528 43.23 8.27 46.51
CA SER A 528 43.34 9.02 47.74
C SER A 528 42.10 9.78 48.26
N GLY A 529 41.53 9.30 49.33
CA GLY A 529 41.54 9.86 50.66
C GLY A 529 40.51 10.96 50.99
N GLY A 530 39.70 10.73 52.02
CA GLY A 530 39.20 11.85 52.79
C GLY A 530 37.72 11.78 53.21
N GLU A 531 37.53 11.45 54.42
CA GLU A 531 36.42 11.42 55.36
C GLU A 531 35.54 12.69 55.46
N THR A 532 34.32 12.41 56.03
CA THR A 532 33.46 13.32 56.84
C THR A 532 32.66 14.41 56.13
N ASP A 533 31.46 14.73 56.38
CA ASP A 533 30.58 14.72 57.54
C ASP A 533 29.15 15.16 57.15
N ARG A 534 28.23 14.81 57.98
CA ARG A 534 26.79 15.11 58.07
C ARG A 534 26.37 16.56 57.73
N ARG A 535 25.18 16.73 57.16
CA ARG A 535 24.02 17.38 57.82
C ARG A 535 22.78 17.49 56.89
N SER A 536 21.72 16.96 57.48
CA SER A 536 20.29 17.24 57.25
C SER A 536 19.92 18.69 56.92
N ILE A 537 18.87 18.87 56.09
CA ILE A 537 17.75 19.81 56.36
C ILE A 537 16.57 19.43 55.41
N ALA A 538 15.42 19.22 56.02
CA ALA A 538 14.11 18.93 55.41
C ALA A 538 13.30 20.26 55.24
N PRO A 539 11.99 20.25 54.91
CA PRO A 539 11.42 20.90 53.74
C PRO A 539 10.61 22.17 54.05
N ARG A 540 10.29 22.98 53.04
CA ARG A 540 9.30 24.06 53.20
C ARG A 540 8.05 23.81 52.33
N ARG A 541 6.96 23.54 53.02
CA ARG A 541 5.56 23.74 52.63
C ARG A 541 5.33 25.20 52.21
N ARG A 542 4.51 25.40 51.17
CA ARG A 542 3.65 26.58 51.10
C ARG A 542 2.21 26.16 50.72
N GLN A 543 1.35 26.70 51.55
CA GLN A 543 -0.07 26.43 51.71
C GLN A 543 -0.95 27.01 50.60
N ALA A 544 -2.09 26.37 50.48
CA ALA A 544 -3.26 26.76 49.74
C ALA A 544 -3.91 28.07 50.20
N ARG A 545 -4.59 28.76 49.33
CA ARG A 545 -5.73 29.65 49.67
C ARG A 545 -6.90 29.34 48.75
N SER A 546 -7.89 28.75 49.37
CA SER A 546 -9.29 28.65 48.94
C SER A 546 -10.02 29.99 49.11
N LYS A 547 -10.93 30.34 48.24
CA LYS A 547 -12.14 31.13 48.56
C LYS A 547 -13.31 30.75 47.63
N PRO A 548 -14.57 31.02 48.05
CA PRO A 548 -15.64 30.04 47.93
C PRO A 548 -16.77 30.41 46.92
N LEU A 549 -17.64 29.45 46.76
CA LEU A 549 -18.94 29.47 46.08
C LEU A 549 -19.85 30.67 46.44
N GLN A 550 -20.61 31.15 45.48
CA GLN A 550 -21.95 31.70 45.69
C GLN A 550 -22.98 31.01 44.79
N VAL A 551 -24.10 30.76 45.41
CA VAL A 551 -25.27 30.00 44.95
C VAL A 551 -26.43 30.96 44.70
N GLU A 552 -27.24 30.65 43.66
CA GLU A 552 -28.67 30.94 43.42
C GLU A 552 -29.12 32.35 42.88
N PRO A 553 -30.33 32.46 42.30
CA PRO A 553 -31.48 31.52 42.30
C PRO A 553 -32.25 31.32 40.97
N THR A 554 -33.04 30.30 40.99
CA THR A 554 -34.19 29.86 40.21
C THR A 554 -35.23 30.93 39.82
N VAL A 555 -35.79 30.87 38.58
CA VAL A 555 -37.16 31.28 38.27
C VAL A 555 -37.73 30.39 37.17
N ALA A 556 -38.66 29.59 37.48
CA ALA A 556 -40.08 29.35 37.17
C ALA A 556 -40.51 29.27 35.69
N LEU A 557 -41.09 28.13 35.45
CA LEU A 557 -42.12 27.68 34.51
C LEU A 557 -43.08 28.76 33.96
N THR A 558 -43.38 28.65 32.65
CA THR A 558 -44.72 28.96 32.11
C THR A 558 -45.09 27.96 31.00
N GLU A 559 -46.33 27.61 31.05
CA GLU A 559 -47.07 26.54 30.37
C GLU A 559 -47.38 26.83 28.88
N VAL A 560 -47.73 25.74 28.25
CA VAL A 560 -48.34 25.41 26.96
C VAL A 560 -49.56 26.31 26.57
N PRO A 561 -49.93 26.41 25.27
CA PRO A 561 -51.07 25.58 24.89
C PRO A 561 -50.95 24.83 23.56
N GLN A 562 -51.57 23.62 23.61
CA GLN A 562 -52.00 22.84 22.45
C GLN A 562 -53.00 23.61 21.58
N GLN A 563 -52.98 23.39 20.30
CA GLN A 563 -54.16 23.39 19.46
C GLN A 563 -54.16 22.24 18.47
N GLU A 564 -55.24 21.55 18.55
CA GLU A 564 -55.78 20.49 17.71
C GLU A 564 -56.16 20.93 16.30
N VAL A 565 -56.28 19.88 15.47
CA VAL A 565 -57.38 19.54 14.54
C VAL A 565 -57.15 19.70 13.04
N ALA A 566 -57.13 18.54 12.43
CA ALA A 566 -57.90 18.04 11.26
C ALA A 566 -57.70 18.64 9.87
N SER A 567 -57.30 17.89 8.96
CA SER A 567 -58.01 17.15 7.90
C SER A 567 -57.05 16.27 7.09
#